data_7e789e4dd78c9e25151f23205eb65707
#
_entry.id   7e789e4dd78c9e25151f23205eb65707
#
_cell.length_a   1.000
_cell.length_b   1.000
_cell.length_c   1.000
_cell.angle_alpha   90.00
_cell.angle_beta   90.00
_cell.angle_gamma   90.00
#
_symmetry.space_group_name_H-M   'P 1'
#
loop_
_entity.id
_entity.type
_entity.pdbx_description
1 polymer ?
#
loop_
_entity_poly.entity_id
_entity_poly.type
_entity_poly.pdbx_seq_one_letter_code
_entity_poly.pdbx_strand_id
1 'polypeptide(L)'
;MSEMTHRPLLDVKGLRVAFGGKEVVHGIDFRIAAGEKLALVGESGSGKTVTALALLRLALNADIAGVAKLFDAQAASNGRDLLSIPERELRGIRGKEIAMIFQEPMTALNALYTVGDQIAEVLELHEGLSARDAQAAAVQLLADTGIPEPERRARAFPHQLSGGQRQRAMIAMALACKPRLLLADEPTTALDVTVRAQILDLLADLQRKHGMAVLLITHDLNLVRRFADRVAVMEDGHIVEQGEVATVFEAPQHAYTRKLIDSHPERNVAAVAAGANARPLLEATGLRVSYPVSRPGVAGWFRKGEFIAVQNADFRIAPGETLGVVGESGSGKSTLALAALGLLKYGGALKVDGKGWAVDRGSDLALRRVMQVVFQDPFSSLSPRMTVEQIVGEGLRVHAPELSTEQRRERALAALADVGLSEAQFPSLLDRYPHEFSGGQRQRLAIARALIVDPQLLVLDEPTSALDVTIQKQVLGLLQRLQRERGLSYLLITHDVEVIRAMAHQVIVMKDGAILESGLVERVLDAPEHPYTKKLVAAALLE
;
A
#
# COMPACT_ATOMS: atom_id res chain seq x y z
N MET A 1 43.25 7.51 3.26
CA MET A 1 42.63 6.19 3.01
C MET A 1 42.12 6.21 1.60
N SER A 2 42.60 5.31 0.77
CA SER A 2 42.49 5.30 -0.69
C SER A 2 41.02 5.24 -1.14
N GLU A 3 40.61 6.19 -1.99
CA GLU A 3 39.43 6.06 -2.83
C GLU A 3 39.63 4.86 -3.75
N MET A 4 39.15 3.69 -3.32
CA MET A 4 38.90 2.62 -4.26
C MET A 4 37.72 3.05 -5.11
N THR A 5 38.02 3.63 -6.29
CA THR A 5 37.06 3.87 -7.37
C THR A 5 36.46 2.53 -7.77
N HIS A 6 35.38 2.10 -7.09
CA HIS A 6 34.58 0.98 -7.53
C HIS A 6 34.03 1.32 -8.90
N ARG A 7 34.46 0.56 -9.93
CA ARG A 7 33.89 0.68 -11.27
C ARG A 7 32.38 0.50 -11.18
N PRO A 8 31.58 1.41 -11.78
CA PRO A 8 30.15 1.27 -11.73
C PRO A 8 29.74 -0.03 -12.44
N LEU A 9 28.72 -0.72 -11.90
CA LEU A 9 28.01 -1.76 -12.62
C LEU A 9 27.07 -1.15 -13.65
N LEU A 10 26.37 -0.06 -13.26
CA LEU A 10 25.49 0.71 -14.13
C LEU A 10 25.88 2.20 -14.03
N ASP A 11 26.04 2.88 -15.18
CA ASP A 11 26.26 4.33 -15.29
C ASP A 11 25.19 4.94 -16.20
N VAL A 12 24.29 5.73 -15.63
CA VAL A 12 23.19 6.41 -16.32
C VAL A 12 23.52 7.90 -16.45
N LYS A 13 23.43 8.44 -17.66
CA LYS A 13 23.72 9.83 -17.95
C LYS A 13 22.67 10.45 -18.86
N GLY A 14 22.14 11.59 -18.44
CA GLY A 14 21.19 12.38 -19.20
C GLY A 14 19.93 11.59 -19.59
N LEU A 15 19.48 10.64 -18.75
CA LEU A 15 18.30 9.83 -19.08
C LEU A 15 17.05 10.73 -19.12
N ARG A 16 16.40 10.75 -20.28
CA ARG A 16 15.13 11.44 -20.52
C ARG A 16 14.07 10.45 -20.97
N VAL A 17 12.86 10.65 -20.49
CA VAL A 17 11.72 9.82 -20.92
C VAL A 17 10.53 10.74 -21.16
N ALA A 18 9.89 10.61 -22.34
CA ALA A 18 8.70 11.37 -22.70
C ALA A 18 7.59 10.46 -23.23
N PHE A 19 6.35 10.85 -23.02
CA PHE A 19 5.15 10.19 -23.54
C PHE A 19 4.32 11.21 -24.34
N GLY A 20 4.12 10.96 -25.62
CA GLY A 20 3.36 11.87 -26.49
C GLY A 20 3.88 13.31 -26.48
N GLY A 21 5.22 13.48 -26.40
CA GLY A 21 5.88 14.77 -26.33
C GLY A 21 5.94 15.42 -24.95
N LYS A 22 5.30 14.85 -23.93
CA LYS A 22 5.42 15.32 -22.55
C LYS A 22 6.56 14.57 -21.84
N GLU A 23 7.61 15.28 -21.49
CA GLU A 23 8.72 14.73 -20.73
C GLU A 23 8.32 14.50 -19.27
N VAL A 24 8.69 13.32 -18.73
CA VAL A 24 8.40 12.90 -17.35
C VAL A 24 9.66 12.54 -16.57
N VAL A 25 10.81 12.36 -17.27
CA VAL A 25 12.15 12.25 -16.68
C VAL A 25 13.07 13.19 -17.45
N HIS A 26 13.74 14.08 -16.74
CA HIS A 26 14.35 15.29 -17.28
C HIS A 26 15.89 15.27 -17.22
N GLY A 27 16.54 14.27 -17.84
CA GLY A 27 18.00 14.24 -17.95
C GLY A 27 18.69 13.91 -16.63
N ILE A 28 18.30 12.80 -16.01
CA ILE A 28 18.86 12.35 -14.73
C ILE A 28 20.16 11.58 -14.90
N ASP A 29 21.06 11.74 -13.90
CA ASP A 29 22.35 11.08 -13.81
C ASP A 29 22.46 10.31 -12.49
N PHE A 30 22.83 9.02 -12.54
CA PHE A 30 23.16 8.22 -11.36
C PHE A 30 24.03 7.04 -11.71
N ARG A 31 24.68 6.45 -10.69
CA ARG A 31 25.56 5.29 -10.82
C ARG A 31 25.26 4.29 -9.74
N ILE A 32 25.42 3.01 -10.08
CA ILE A 32 25.30 1.89 -9.16
C ILE A 32 26.58 1.06 -9.25
N ALA A 33 27.27 0.88 -8.14
CA ALA A 33 28.43 0.01 -8.05
C ALA A 33 28.02 -1.48 -7.93
N ALA A 34 28.95 -2.40 -8.19
CA ALA A 34 28.67 -3.82 -7.97
C ALA A 34 28.41 -4.10 -6.49
N GLY A 35 27.30 -4.78 -6.18
CA GLY A 35 26.88 -5.10 -4.82
C GLY A 35 26.28 -3.93 -4.04
N GLU A 36 26.19 -2.73 -4.62
CA GLU A 36 25.60 -1.54 -3.99
C GLU A 36 24.07 -1.61 -3.96
N LYS A 37 23.49 -1.06 -2.90
CA LYS A 37 22.05 -0.83 -2.76
C LYS A 37 21.75 0.66 -2.87
N LEU A 38 21.31 1.10 -4.05
CA LEU A 38 20.86 2.48 -4.30
C LEU A 38 19.34 2.55 -4.15
N ALA A 39 18.84 3.46 -3.34
CA ALA A 39 17.41 3.78 -3.30
C ALA A 39 17.08 4.98 -4.18
N LEU A 40 15.99 4.89 -4.93
CA LEU A 40 15.38 6.00 -5.66
C LEU A 40 14.05 6.34 -5.00
N VAL A 41 13.97 7.50 -4.36
CA VAL A 41 12.83 7.92 -3.53
C VAL A 41 12.16 9.19 -4.04
N GLY A 42 10.90 9.41 -3.69
CA GLY A 42 10.11 10.60 -4.07
C GLY A 42 8.61 10.30 -4.06
N GLU A 43 7.79 11.32 -4.25
CA GLU A 43 6.32 11.19 -4.33
C GLU A 43 5.86 10.35 -5.54
N SER A 44 4.62 9.88 -5.51
CA SER A 44 4.00 9.20 -6.66
C SER A 44 3.98 10.14 -7.88
N GLY A 45 4.31 9.61 -9.06
CA GLY A 45 4.40 10.42 -10.28
C GLY A 45 5.73 11.14 -10.49
N SER A 46 6.70 11.07 -9.57
CA SER A 46 8.02 11.71 -9.74
C SER A 46 8.91 11.07 -10.82
N GLY A 47 8.49 9.96 -11.45
CA GLY A 47 9.21 9.31 -12.56
C GLY A 47 10.04 8.08 -12.18
N LYS A 48 10.04 7.61 -10.92
CA LYS A 48 10.85 6.49 -10.40
C LYS A 48 10.64 5.18 -11.17
N THR A 49 9.40 4.70 -11.22
CA THR A 49 9.01 3.48 -11.96
C THR A 49 9.36 3.59 -13.43
N VAL A 50 9.08 4.75 -14.05
CA VAL A 50 9.38 5.02 -15.46
C VAL A 50 10.89 4.96 -15.70
N THR A 51 11.71 5.45 -14.78
CA THR A 51 13.18 5.35 -14.84
C THR A 51 13.63 3.88 -14.90
N ALA A 52 13.13 3.00 -14.01
CA ALA A 52 13.48 1.58 -14.03
C ALA A 52 13.01 0.88 -15.32
N LEU A 53 11.77 1.14 -15.75
CA LEU A 53 11.23 0.58 -16.99
C LEU A 53 12.01 1.05 -18.23
N ALA A 54 12.48 2.31 -18.24
CA ALA A 54 13.27 2.86 -19.34
C ALA A 54 14.62 2.16 -19.49
N LEU A 55 15.30 1.81 -18.39
CA LEU A 55 16.57 1.06 -18.42
C LEU A 55 16.43 -0.28 -19.13
N LEU A 56 15.27 -0.91 -19.04
CA LEU A 56 14.94 -2.18 -19.70
C LEU A 56 14.14 -1.97 -21.00
N ARG A 57 13.89 -0.72 -21.42
CA ARG A 57 13.03 -0.38 -22.56
C ARG A 57 11.66 -1.05 -22.51
N LEU A 58 11.09 -1.13 -21.30
CA LEU A 58 9.76 -1.66 -21.04
C LEU A 58 8.69 -0.54 -20.89
N ALA A 59 9.08 0.72 -20.95
CA ALA A 59 8.16 1.87 -20.97
C ALA A 59 7.50 1.94 -22.35
N LEU A 60 6.27 1.42 -22.46
CA LEU A 60 5.52 1.35 -23.72
C LEU A 60 5.19 2.76 -24.24
N ASN A 61 5.38 2.99 -25.55
CA ASN A 61 5.12 4.27 -26.22
C ASN A 61 5.90 5.45 -25.63
N ALA A 62 7.03 5.21 -24.96
CA ALA A 62 7.92 6.24 -24.47
C ALA A 62 9.05 6.53 -25.46
N ASP A 63 9.35 7.82 -25.64
CA ASP A 63 10.57 8.29 -26.25
C ASP A 63 11.66 8.34 -25.18
N ILE A 64 12.71 7.52 -25.34
CA ILE A 64 13.79 7.39 -24.36
C ILE A 64 15.08 7.93 -24.99
N ALA A 65 15.77 8.85 -24.29
CA ALA A 65 17.05 9.40 -24.71
C ALA A 65 18.05 9.41 -23.53
N GLY A 66 19.33 9.56 -23.84
CA GLY A 66 20.42 9.49 -22.87
C GLY A 66 21.30 8.27 -23.09
N VAL A 67 22.06 7.90 -22.07
CA VAL A 67 22.98 6.74 -22.07
C VAL A 67 22.84 5.97 -20.78
N ALA A 68 22.72 4.64 -20.87
CA ALA A 68 22.68 3.74 -19.71
C ALA A 68 23.66 2.57 -19.94
N LYS A 69 24.89 2.68 -19.44
CA LYS A 69 25.95 1.70 -19.64
C LYS A 69 25.98 0.65 -18.55
N LEU A 70 25.79 -0.60 -18.95
CA LEU A 70 26.01 -1.79 -18.12
C LEU A 70 27.44 -2.30 -18.33
N PHE A 71 28.23 -2.41 -17.28
CA PHE A 71 29.62 -2.84 -17.32
C PHE A 71 29.78 -4.29 -16.88
N ASP A 72 30.66 -5.03 -17.56
CA ASP A 72 31.04 -6.38 -17.16
C ASP A 72 32.08 -6.35 -16.04
N ALA A 73 31.96 -7.28 -15.07
CA ALA A 73 32.84 -7.34 -13.90
C ALA A 73 34.33 -7.55 -14.25
N GLN A 74 34.62 -8.23 -15.37
CA GLN A 74 35.96 -8.69 -15.72
C GLN A 74 36.55 -8.04 -16.99
N ALA A 75 35.75 -7.31 -17.78
CA ALA A 75 36.24 -6.73 -19.02
C ALA A 75 36.59 -5.25 -18.88
N ALA A 76 37.74 -4.84 -19.45
CA ALA A 76 38.06 -3.44 -19.69
C ALA A 76 37.19 -2.82 -20.81
N SER A 77 35.92 -3.27 -20.89
CA SER A 77 34.99 -2.89 -21.96
C SER A 77 34.41 -1.50 -21.71
N ASN A 78 34.04 -0.82 -22.78
CA ASN A 78 33.34 0.48 -22.74
C ASN A 78 31.91 0.42 -22.17
N GLY A 79 31.46 -0.73 -21.64
CA GLY A 79 30.09 -0.99 -21.22
C GLY A 79 29.11 -1.09 -22.39
N ARG A 80 28.04 -1.89 -22.21
CA ARG A 80 26.94 -2.01 -23.19
C ARG A 80 25.89 -0.95 -22.86
N ASP A 81 25.56 -0.09 -23.81
CA ASP A 81 24.52 0.92 -23.62
C ASP A 81 23.13 0.31 -23.84
N LEU A 82 22.41 0.07 -22.76
CA LEU A 82 21.09 -0.57 -22.74
C LEU A 82 20.05 0.14 -23.62
N LEU A 83 20.20 1.44 -23.83
CA LEU A 83 19.23 2.22 -24.61
C LEU A 83 19.44 2.09 -26.12
N SER A 84 20.66 1.74 -26.55
CA SER A 84 21.02 1.70 -27.99
C SER A 84 21.31 0.29 -28.53
N ILE A 85 21.58 -0.73 -27.67
CA ILE A 85 21.83 -2.11 -28.14
C ILE A 85 20.61 -2.70 -28.87
N PRO A 86 20.84 -3.63 -29.82
CA PRO A 86 19.76 -4.33 -30.53
C PRO A 86 18.81 -5.06 -29.54
N GLU A 87 17.54 -5.12 -29.88
CA GLU A 87 16.50 -5.76 -29.04
C GLU A 87 16.84 -7.24 -28.74
N ARG A 88 17.42 -7.95 -29.69
CA ARG A 88 17.87 -9.35 -29.50
C ARG A 88 18.88 -9.47 -28.36
N GLU A 89 19.82 -8.54 -28.26
CA GLU A 89 20.84 -8.52 -27.22
C GLU A 89 20.21 -8.13 -25.87
N LEU A 90 19.34 -7.11 -25.86
CA LEU A 90 18.63 -6.65 -24.66
C LEU A 90 17.75 -7.76 -24.06
N ARG A 91 17.12 -8.60 -24.88
CA ARG A 91 16.37 -9.79 -24.40
C ARG A 91 17.26 -10.77 -23.65
N GLY A 92 18.54 -10.92 -24.04
CA GLY A 92 19.50 -11.73 -23.31
C GLY A 92 19.92 -11.14 -21.95
N ILE A 93 19.72 -9.83 -21.76
CA ILE A 93 20.03 -9.11 -20.50
C ILE A 93 18.83 -9.14 -19.56
N ARG A 94 17.61 -8.90 -20.08
CA ARG A 94 16.37 -8.93 -19.31
C ARG A 94 16.15 -10.31 -18.68
N GLY A 95 15.93 -10.35 -17.36
CA GLY A 95 15.71 -11.57 -16.58
C GLY A 95 16.99 -12.34 -16.24
N LYS A 96 18.10 -12.16 -16.98
CA LYS A 96 19.37 -12.85 -16.75
C LYS A 96 20.40 -11.99 -16.04
N GLU A 97 20.77 -10.82 -16.60
CA GLU A 97 21.76 -9.92 -16.00
C GLU A 97 21.09 -8.84 -15.16
N ILE A 98 19.95 -8.34 -15.64
CA ILE A 98 19.10 -7.36 -14.92
C ILE A 98 17.70 -7.97 -14.79
N ALA A 99 17.25 -8.15 -13.56
CA ALA A 99 15.90 -8.58 -13.26
C ALA A 99 15.09 -7.45 -12.61
N MET A 100 13.77 -7.56 -12.67
CA MET A 100 12.86 -6.56 -12.09
C MET A 100 11.79 -7.23 -11.23
N ILE A 101 11.56 -6.68 -10.05
CA ILE A 101 10.39 -6.91 -9.22
C ILE A 101 9.44 -5.75 -9.49
N PHE A 102 8.22 -6.05 -9.95
CA PHE A 102 7.20 -5.05 -10.27
C PHE A 102 6.38 -4.69 -9.04
N GLN A 103 5.79 -3.50 -9.05
CA GLN A 103 5.04 -2.91 -7.94
C GLN A 103 3.85 -3.79 -7.49
N GLU A 104 3.15 -4.44 -8.41
CA GLU A 104 1.97 -5.26 -8.11
C GLU A 104 2.18 -6.73 -8.46
N PRO A 105 2.33 -7.64 -7.47
CA PRO A 105 2.48 -9.07 -7.75
C PRO A 105 1.22 -9.70 -8.38
N MET A 106 0.05 -9.04 -8.25
CA MET A 106 -1.20 -9.50 -8.86
C MET A 106 -1.21 -9.38 -10.39
N THR A 107 -0.53 -8.37 -10.92
CA THR A 107 -0.45 -8.09 -12.35
C THR A 107 0.84 -8.62 -12.96
N ALA A 108 1.89 -8.83 -12.15
CA ALA A 108 3.18 -9.35 -12.60
C ALA A 108 3.17 -10.87 -12.86
N LEU A 109 2.39 -11.63 -12.09
CA LEU A 109 2.23 -13.07 -12.27
C LEU A 109 1.01 -13.36 -13.17
N ASN A 110 1.19 -14.20 -14.19
CA ASN A 110 0.10 -14.61 -15.05
C ASN A 110 -0.85 -15.56 -14.32
N ALA A 111 -2.13 -15.15 -14.18
CA ALA A 111 -3.15 -15.89 -13.45
C ALA A 111 -3.51 -17.26 -14.07
N LEU A 112 -3.16 -17.51 -15.33
CA LEU A 112 -3.49 -18.73 -16.08
C LEU A 112 -2.44 -19.84 -15.97
N TYR A 113 -1.26 -19.54 -15.40
CA TYR A 113 -0.17 -20.50 -15.23
C TYR A 113 0.14 -20.72 -13.76
N THR A 114 0.65 -21.90 -13.43
CA THR A 114 1.10 -22.17 -12.06
C THR A 114 2.35 -21.34 -11.75
N VAL A 115 2.60 -21.09 -10.49
CA VAL A 115 3.78 -20.33 -10.07
C VAL A 115 5.08 -21.04 -10.45
N GLY A 116 5.12 -22.37 -10.33
CA GLY A 116 6.28 -23.17 -10.71
C GLY A 116 6.57 -23.10 -12.21
N ASP A 117 5.53 -23.14 -13.06
CA ASP A 117 5.70 -23.05 -14.52
C ASP A 117 6.31 -21.70 -14.93
N GLN A 118 5.87 -20.60 -14.30
CA GLN A 118 6.39 -19.26 -14.61
C GLN A 118 7.87 -19.10 -14.20
N ILE A 119 8.28 -19.69 -13.07
CA ILE A 119 9.69 -19.68 -12.65
C ILE A 119 10.51 -20.61 -13.56
N ALA A 120 9.99 -21.78 -13.91
CA ALA A 120 10.66 -22.74 -14.77
C ALA A 120 10.89 -22.18 -16.17
N GLU A 121 9.91 -21.45 -16.74
CA GLU A 121 10.02 -20.78 -18.05
C GLU A 121 11.24 -19.85 -18.11
N VAL A 122 11.50 -19.07 -17.05
CA VAL A 122 12.67 -18.19 -16.98
C VAL A 122 13.97 -19.00 -17.06
N LEU A 123 14.04 -20.13 -16.35
CA LEU A 123 15.22 -21.00 -16.30
C LEU A 123 15.43 -21.74 -17.65
N GLU A 124 14.36 -22.21 -18.28
CA GLU A 124 14.42 -22.84 -19.60
C GLU A 124 14.93 -21.84 -20.65
N LEU A 125 14.38 -20.63 -20.64
CA LEU A 125 14.70 -19.58 -21.62
C LEU A 125 16.14 -19.07 -21.50
N HIS A 126 16.62 -18.81 -20.27
CA HIS A 126 17.89 -18.12 -20.04
C HIS A 126 19.05 -19.03 -19.65
N GLU A 127 18.78 -20.18 -19.01
CA GLU A 127 19.80 -21.13 -18.57
C GLU A 127 19.80 -22.41 -19.42
N GLY A 128 18.79 -22.59 -20.30
CA GLY A 128 18.70 -23.75 -21.18
C GLY A 128 18.44 -25.06 -20.44
N LEU A 129 17.84 -25.00 -19.25
CA LEU A 129 17.52 -26.20 -18.48
C LEU A 129 16.44 -27.03 -19.17
N SER A 130 16.45 -28.35 -18.94
CA SER A 130 15.32 -29.19 -19.32
C SER A 130 14.08 -28.82 -18.48
N ALA A 131 12.87 -29.03 -19.01
CA ALA A 131 11.63 -28.74 -18.29
C ALA A 131 11.58 -29.44 -16.90
N ARG A 132 12.14 -30.66 -16.80
CA ARG A 132 12.22 -31.39 -15.55
C ARG A 132 13.17 -30.71 -14.54
N ASP A 133 14.35 -30.29 -14.99
CA ASP A 133 15.34 -29.67 -14.12
C ASP A 133 14.91 -28.25 -13.74
N ALA A 134 14.27 -27.52 -14.66
CA ALA A 134 13.70 -26.21 -14.43
C ALA A 134 12.59 -26.25 -13.37
N GLN A 135 11.69 -27.24 -13.42
CA GLN A 135 10.66 -27.45 -12.40
C GLN A 135 11.25 -27.78 -11.02
N ALA A 136 12.28 -28.63 -10.97
CA ALA A 136 12.96 -28.95 -9.71
C ALA A 136 13.65 -27.70 -9.11
N ALA A 137 14.31 -26.90 -9.97
CA ALA A 137 14.95 -25.65 -9.56
C ALA A 137 13.91 -24.59 -9.13
N ALA A 138 12.74 -24.52 -9.77
CA ALA A 138 11.66 -23.63 -9.37
C ALA A 138 11.15 -23.94 -7.95
N VAL A 139 11.01 -25.22 -7.60
CA VAL A 139 10.64 -25.63 -6.23
C VAL A 139 11.71 -25.19 -5.23
N GLN A 140 13.00 -25.35 -5.56
CA GLN A 140 14.09 -24.92 -4.69
C GLN A 140 14.13 -23.40 -4.51
N LEU A 141 13.90 -22.61 -5.55
CA LEU A 141 13.81 -21.15 -5.48
C LEU A 141 12.64 -20.68 -4.59
N LEU A 142 11.50 -21.36 -4.67
CA LEU A 142 10.38 -21.09 -3.76
C LEU A 142 10.73 -21.42 -2.30
N ALA A 143 11.48 -22.50 -2.06
CA ALA A 143 12.00 -22.82 -0.72
C ALA A 143 13.00 -21.76 -0.23
N ASP A 144 13.94 -21.34 -1.08
CA ASP A 144 14.96 -20.32 -0.77
C ASP A 144 14.33 -18.96 -0.43
N THR A 145 13.16 -18.64 -1.00
CA THR A 145 12.40 -17.45 -0.63
C THR A 145 11.46 -17.65 0.58
N GLY A 146 11.54 -18.81 1.25
CA GLY A 146 10.80 -19.09 2.47
C GLY A 146 9.30 -19.36 2.26
N ILE A 147 8.90 -19.85 1.11
CA ILE A 147 7.51 -20.31 0.87
C ILE A 147 7.33 -21.68 1.51
N PRO A 148 6.36 -21.86 2.43
CA PRO A 148 6.07 -23.14 3.04
C PRO A 148 5.46 -24.12 2.02
N GLU A 149 5.75 -25.43 2.13
CA GLU A 149 5.27 -26.47 1.22
C GLU A 149 5.59 -26.16 -0.27
N PRO A 150 6.86 -25.91 -0.64
CA PRO A 150 7.22 -25.36 -1.95
C PRO A 150 6.77 -26.25 -3.12
N GLU A 151 6.78 -27.57 -2.99
CA GLU A 151 6.30 -28.53 -4.01
C GLU A 151 4.80 -28.36 -4.29
N ARG A 152 4.01 -28.13 -3.24
CA ARG A 152 2.57 -27.89 -3.36
C ARG A 152 2.30 -26.51 -3.94
N ARG A 153 3.06 -25.50 -3.50
CA ARG A 153 2.89 -24.10 -3.94
C ARG A 153 3.38 -23.87 -5.36
N ALA A 154 4.38 -24.61 -5.84
CA ALA A 154 4.77 -24.58 -7.23
C ALA A 154 3.63 -24.95 -8.18
N ARG A 155 2.75 -25.86 -7.78
CA ARG A 155 1.57 -26.28 -8.55
C ARG A 155 0.34 -25.38 -8.34
N ALA A 156 0.43 -24.40 -7.47
CA ALA A 156 -0.66 -23.46 -7.20
C ALA A 156 -0.65 -22.31 -8.24
N PHE A 157 -1.85 -21.81 -8.53
CA PHE A 157 -2.02 -20.58 -9.31
C PHE A 157 -1.83 -19.35 -8.41
N PRO A 158 -1.45 -18.19 -8.96
CA PRO A 158 -1.21 -16.97 -8.18
C PRO A 158 -2.35 -16.59 -7.25
N HIS A 159 -3.61 -16.72 -7.67
CA HIS A 159 -4.79 -16.41 -6.86
C HIS A 159 -4.99 -17.33 -5.63
N GLN A 160 -4.30 -18.47 -5.57
CA GLN A 160 -4.35 -19.41 -4.45
C GLN A 160 -3.28 -19.13 -3.37
N LEU A 161 -2.43 -18.13 -3.60
CA LEU A 161 -1.38 -17.69 -2.68
C LEU A 161 -1.82 -16.43 -1.93
N SER A 162 -1.33 -16.26 -0.69
CA SER A 162 -1.46 -14.98 0.02
C SER A 162 -0.64 -13.87 -0.66
N GLY A 163 -0.89 -12.59 -0.33
CA GLY A 163 -0.12 -11.46 -0.85
C GLY A 163 1.38 -11.62 -0.64
N GLY A 164 1.81 -11.93 0.57
CA GLY A 164 3.23 -12.17 0.89
C GLY A 164 3.82 -13.40 0.18
N GLN A 165 3.03 -14.48 -0.02
CA GLN A 165 3.50 -15.64 -0.78
C GLN A 165 3.66 -15.31 -2.27
N ARG A 166 2.76 -14.50 -2.87
CA ARG A 166 2.91 -14.03 -4.26
C ARG A 166 4.15 -13.17 -4.41
N GLN A 167 4.40 -12.28 -3.45
CA GLN A 167 5.60 -11.44 -3.44
C GLN A 167 6.88 -12.29 -3.39
N ARG A 168 6.94 -13.30 -2.50
CA ARG A 168 8.06 -14.23 -2.41
C ARG A 168 8.24 -15.05 -3.70
N ALA A 169 7.15 -15.44 -4.36
CA ALA A 169 7.18 -16.14 -5.64
C ALA A 169 7.71 -15.23 -6.77
N MET A 170 7.31 -13.96 -6.81
CA MET A 170 7.83 -12.98 -7.76
C MET A 170 9.32 -12.72 -7.53
N ILE A 171 9.77 -12.64 -6.27
CA ILE A 171 11.19 -12.55 -5.92
C ILE A 171 11.94 -13.81 -6.41
N ALA A 172 11.40 -15.01 -6.17
CA ALA A 172 11.99 -16.27 -6.65
C ALA A 172 12.15 -16.27 -8.17
N MET A 173 11.14 -15.80 -8.91
CA MET A 173 11.18 -15.66 -10.38
C MET A 173 12.24 -14.66 -10.83
N ALA A 174 12.30 -13.47 -10.19
CA ALA A 174 13.28 -12.44 -10.52
C ALA A 174 14.74 -12.91 -10.27
N LEU A 175 14.96 -13.74 -9.26
CA LEU A 175 16.27 -14.23 -8.87
C LEU A 175 16.66 -15.57 -9.53
N ALA A 176 15.81 -16.14 -10.38
CA ALA A 176 16.01 -17.46 -10.98
C ALA A 176 17.37 -17.59 -11.69
N CYS A 177 17.79 -16.56 -12.42
CA CYS A 177 19.07 -16.53 -13.15
C CYS A 177 20.20 -15.82 -12.39
N LYS A 178 20.06 -15.54 -11.09
CA LYS A 178 21.06 -14.86 -10.25
C LYS A 178 21.55 -13.54 -10.89
N PRO A 179 20.69 -12.57 -11.11
CA PRO A 179 21.01 -11.34 -11.81
C PRO A 179 22.11 -10.55 -11.09
N ARG A 180 22.85 -9.76 -11.83
CA ARG A 180 23.87 -8.84 -11.30
C ARG A 180 23.27 -7.56 -10.76
N LEU A 181 22.12 -7.14 -11.32
CA LEU A 181 21.34 -5.98 -10.89
C LEU A 181 19.87 -6.36 -10.74
N LEU A 182 19.31 -6.04 -9.60
CA LEU A 182 17.88 -6.17 -9.31
C LEU A 182 17.26 -4.77 -9.27
N LEU A 183 16.26 -4.52 -10.12
CA LEU A 183 15.39 -3.35 -10.05
C LEU A 183 14.17 -3.74 -9.21
N ALA A 184 14.04 -3.21 -8.01
CA ALA A 184 12.95 -3.53 -7.09
C ALA A 184 12.01 -2.33 -7.00
N ASP A 185 10.91 -2.38 -7.74
CA ASP A 185 9.91 -1.31 -7.78
C ASP A 185 8.83 -1.57 -6.73
N GLU A 186 8.90 -0.81 -5.64
CA GLU A 186 8.01 -0.90 -4.48
C GLU A 186 7.75 -2.35 -4.01
N PRO A 187 8.80 -3.11 -3.70
CA PRO A 187 8.70 -4.56 -3.48
C PRO A 187 7.88 -4.95 -2.23
N THR A 188 7.46 -3.99 -1.43
CA THR A 188 6.74 -4.20 -0.16
C THR A 188 5.37 -3.52 -0.12
N THR A 189 4.98 -2.82 -1.18
CA THR A 189 3.67 -2.15 -1.27
C THR A 189 2.53 -3.15 -1.17
N ALA A 190 1.44 -2.77 -0.52
CA ALA A 190 0.27 -3.59 -0.20
C ALA A 190 0.54 -4.80 0.72
N LEU A 191 1.70 -4.83 1.41
CA LEU A 191 1.99 -5.83 2.44
C LEU A 191 1.85 -5.20 3.83
N ASP A 192 1.44 -6.02 4.80
CA ASP A 192 1.44 -5.61 6.19
C ASP A 192 2.87 -5.45 6.74
N VAL A 193 3.02 -4.65 7.81
CA VAL A 193 4.31 -4.26 8.39
C VAL A 193 5.20 -5.47 8.71
N THR A 194 4.62 -6.55 9.24
CA THR A 194 5.38 -7.76 9.59
C THR A 194 5.92 -8.49 8.36
N VAL A 195 5.09 -8.64 7.31
CA VAL A 195 5.50 -9.28 6.05
C VAL A 195 6.48 -8.38 5.30
N ARG A 196 6.30 -7.04 5.35
CA ARG A 196 7.21 -6.06 4.76
C ARG A 196 8.64 -6.24 5.32
N ALA A 197 8.79 -6.26 6.65
CA ALA A 197 10.08 -6.48 7.29
C ALA A 197 10.73 -7.82 6.86
N GLN A 198 9.94 -8.91 6.80
CA GLN A 198 10.44 -10.21 6.35
C GLN A 198 10.91 -10.22 4.89
N ILE A 199 10.22 -9.50 4.00
CA ILE A 199 10.63 -9.39 2.58
C ILE A 199 11.92 -8.60 2.45
N LEU A 200 12.11 -7.54 3.24
CA LEU A 200 13.34 -6.76 3.24
C LEU A 200 14.53 -7.56 3.75
N ASP A 201 14.35 -8.29 4.85
CA ASP A 201 15.39 -9.17 5.39
C ASP A 201 15.77 -10.24 4.36
N LEU A 202 14.76 -10.84 3.69
CA LEU A 202 14.98 -11.79 2.60
C LEU A 202 15.78 -11.18 1.45
N LEU A 203 15.40 -9.98 0.99
CA LEU A 203 16.12 -9.28 -0.09
C LEU A 203 17.56 -8.94 0.32
N ALA A 204 17.79 -8.50 1.56
CA ALA A 204 19.11 -8.23 2.08
C ALA A 204 19.99 -9.50 2.17
N ASP A 205 19.42 -10.62 2.61
CA ASP A 205 20.11 -11.90 2.67
C ASP A 205 20.48 -12.42 1.28
N LEU A 206 19.53 -12.37 0.35
CA LEU A 206 19.75 -12.79 -1.03
C LEU A 206 20.75 -11.87 -1.76
N GLN A 207 20.69 -10.55 -1.51
CA GLN A 207 21.65 -9.59 -2.01
C GLN A 207 23.08 -9.92 -1.55
N ARG A 208 23.27 -10.18 -0.24
CA ARG A 208 24.56 -10.58 0.32
C ARG A 208 25.04 -11.93 -0.24
N LYS A 209 24.15 -12.92 -0.32
CA LYS A 209 24.46 -14.28 -0.81
C LYS A 209 24.93 -14.27 -2.27
N HIS A 210 24.31 -13.42 -3.11
CA HIS A 210 24.60 -13.39 -4.55
C HIS A 210 25.52 -12.25 -4.98
N GLY A 211 25.83 -11.29 -4.09
CA GLY A 211 26.65 -10.12 -4.39
C GLY A 211 26.04 -9.20 -5.46
N MET A 212 24.71 -9.26 -5.65
CA MET A 212 24.01 -8.45 -6.64
C MET A 212 23.87 -7.00 -6.19
N ALA A 213 23.85 -6.07 -7.15
CA ALA A 213 23.44 -4.70 -6.88
C ALA A 213 21.92 -4.58 -6.88
N VAL A 214 21.37 -3.60 -6.14
CA VAL A 214 19.92 -3.36 -6.06
C VAL A 214 19.62 -1.89 -6.32
N LEU A 215 18.72 -1.59 -7.26
CA LEU A 215 18.03 -0.32 -7.34
C LEU A 215 16.67 -0.48 -6.70
N LEU A 216 16.51 0.05 -5.49
CA LEU A 216 15.26 0.03 -4.74
C LEU A 216 14.46 1.29 -5.04
N ILE A 217 13.27 1.14 -5.58
CA ILE A 217 12.32 2.23 -5.76
C ILE A 217 11.29 2.15 -4.66
N THR A 218 11.13 3.23 -3.91
CA THR A 218 10.16 3.29 -2.82
C THR A 218 9.82 4.74 -2.45
N HIS A 219 8.68 4.93 -1.80
CA HIS A 219 8.31 6.18 -1.13
C HIS A 219 8.54 6.10 0.38
N ASP A 220 8.93 4.94 0.91
CA ASP A 220 9.14 4.68 2.33
C ASP A 220 10.59 4.97 2.73
N LEU A 221 10.80 6.09 3.42
CA LEU A 221 12.13 6.55 3.85
C LEU A 221 12.73 5.68 4.96
N ASN A 222 11.89 5.08 5.80
CA ASN A 222 12.36 4.22 6.87
C ASN A 222 12.96 2.93 6.30
N LEU A 223 12.30 2.39 5.26
CA LEU A 223 12.83 1.27 4.49
C LEU A 223 14.19 1.61 3.87
N VAL A 224 14.35 2.82 3.34
CA VAL A 224 15.63 3.29 2.77
C VAL A 224 16.72 3.34 3.83
N ARG A 225 16.44 3.90 5.01
CA ARG A 225 17.41 3.96 6.13
C ARG A 225 17.95 2.59 6.53
N ARG A 226 17.10 1.57 6.48
CA ARG A 226 17.46 0.19 6.88
C ARG A 226 18.17 -0.58 5.78
N PHE A 227 17.82 -0.36 4.53
CA PHE A 227 18.22 -1.25 3.43
C PHE A 227 19.30 -0.66 2.53
N ALA A 228 19.25 0.63 2.21
CA ALA A 228 20.07 1.23 1.18
C ALA A 228 21.41 1.78 1.71
N ASP A 229 22.43 1.76 0.86
CA ASP A 229 23.74 2.38 1.14
C ASP A 229 23.72 3.85 0.71
N ARG A 230 23.12 4.13 -0.47
CA ARG A 230 22.94 5.49 -1.03
C ARG A 230 21.49 5.72 -1.43
N VAL A 231 21.13 6.98 -1.48
CA VAL A 231 19.81 7.46 -1.90
C VAL A 231 19.92 8.52 -2.99
N ALA A 232 19.01 8.48 -3.95
CA ALA A 232 18.73 9.53 -4.91
C ALA A 232 17.27 9.98 -4.74
N VAL A 233 17.07 11.26 -4.44
CA VAL A 233 15.75 11.87 -4.22
C VAL A 233 15.26 12.44 -5.53
N MET A 234 14.06 12.05 -5.94
CA MET A 234 13.47 12.44 -7.23
C MET A 234 12.19 13.26 -7.03
N GLU A 235 12.16 14.45 -7.61
CA GLU A 235 11.02 15.37 -7.64
C GLU A 235 10.74 15.79 -9.09
N ASP A 236 9.50 15.68 -9.54
CA ASP A 236 9.06 16.11 -10.88
C ASP A 236 10.02 15.74 -12.02
N GLY A 237 10.46 14.49 -12.04
CA GLY A 237 11.34 13.96 -13.09
C GLY A 237 12.83 14.31 -12.96
N HIS A 238 13.25 14.99 -11.90
CA HIS A 238 14.64 15.38 -11.65
C HIS A 238 15.20 14.68 -10.41
N ILE A 239 16.48 14.30 -10.42
CA ILE A 239 17.20 13.98 -9.19
C ILE A 239 17.63 15.29 -8.55
N VAL A 240 17.02 15.63 -7.40
CA VAL A 240 17.26 16.89 -6.70
C VAL A 240 18.34 16.80 -5.63
N GLU A 241 18.57 15.58 -5.10
CA GLU A 241 19.62 15.30 -4.14
C GLU A 241 20.04 13.85 -4.22
N GLN A 242 21.34 13.54 -4.04
CA GLN A 242 21.83 12.17 -3.96
C GLN A 242 23.09 12.09 -3.09
N GLY A 243 23.25 10.99 -2.36
CA GLY A 243 24.38 10.78 -1.47
C GLY A 243 24.26 9.51 -0.64
N GLU A 244 25.13 9.34 0.34
CA GLU A 244 25.00 8.30 1.36
C GLU A 244 23.73 8.54 2.19
N VAL A 245 23.01 7.47 2.53
CA VAL A 245 21.72 7.56 3.25
C VAL A 245 21.85 8.37 4.54
N ALA A 246 22.89 8.09 5.36
CA ALA A 246 23.12 8.81 6.61
C ALA A 246 23.27 10.32 6.36
N THR A 247 24.11 10.72 5.39
CA THR A 247 24.37 12.14 5.10
C THR A 247 23.12 12.87 4.62
N VAL A 248 22.37 12.28 3.65
CA VAL A 248 21.19 12.93 3.07
C VAL A 248 20.06 13.05 4.11
N PHE A 249 19.91 12.07 5.01
CA PHE A 249 18.82 12.08 5.99
C PHE A 249 19.14 12.87 7.26
N GLU A 250 20.42 12.99 7.65
CA GLU A 250 20.82 13.80 8.81
C GLU A 250 20.98 15.29 8.46
N ALA A 251 21.43 15.59 7.24
CA ALA A 251 21.69 16.95 6.79
C ALA A 251 21.19 17.21 5.36
N PRO A 252 19.86 17.11 5.11
CA PRO A 252 19.28 17.30 3.78
C PRO A 252 19.53 18.72 3.27
N GLN A 253 20.06 18.84 2.05
CA GLN A 253 20.38 20.12 1.44
C GLN A 253 19.21 20.68 0.64
N HIS A 254 18.45 19.81 -0.03
CA HIS A 254 17.31 20.24 -0.85
C HIS A 254 16.05 20.44 -0.01
N ALA A 255 15.24 21.46 -0.31
CA ALA A 255 14.00 21.76 0.41
C ALA A 255 12.98 20.62 0.34
N TYR A 256 12.90 19.95 -0.81
CA TYR A 256 12.03 18.82 -1.02
C TYR A 256 12.42 17.59 -0.18
N THR A 257 13.74 17.30 -0.07
CA THR A 257 14.24 16.22 0.78
C THR A 257 13.86 16.46 2.25
N ARG A 258 14.00 17.71 2.75
CA ARG A 258 13.53 18.09 4.10
C ARG A 258 12.03 17.85 4.25
N LYS A 259 11.23 18.33 3.29
CA LYS A 259 9.77 18.11 3.28
C LYS A 259 9.40 16.65 3.33
N LEU A 260 10.09 15.77 2.58
CA LEU A 260 9.86 14.32 2.60
C LEU A 260 10.19 13.72 3.97
N ILE A 261 11.35 14.08 4.55
CA ILE A 261 11.80 13.58 5.86
C ILE A 261 10.83 14.05 6.97
N ASP A 262 10.35 15.30 6.89
CA ASP A 262 9.42 15.89 7.87
C ASP A 262 7.96 15.46 7.65
N SER A 263 7.68 14.61 6.66
CA SER A 263 6.31 14.21 6.29
C SER A 263 5.72 13.12 7.20
N HIS A 264 6.24 12.95 8.41
CA HIS A 264 5.62 12.07 9.40
C HIS A 264 4.25 12.60 9.86
N PRO A 265 3.27 11.71 10.07
CA PRO A 265 1.97 12.10 10.64
C PRO A 265 2.14 12.67 12.06
N GLU A 266 1.71 13.90 12.29
CA GLU A 266 1.76 14.51 13.62
C GLU A 266 0.54 14.13 14.45
N ARG A 267 0.76 13.80 15.73
CA ARG A 267 -0.33 13.53 16.67
C ARG A 267 -1.05 14.84 16.98
N ASN A 268 -2.30 14.94 16.53
CA ASN A 268 -3.16 16.09 16.79
C ASN A 268 -4.60 15.62 17.05
N VAL A 269 -4.76 14.92 18.15
CA VAL A 269 -6.01 14.27 18.56
C VAL A 269 -6.86 15.26 19.33
N ALA A 270 -8.13 15.42 18.93
CA ALA A 270 -9.08 16.30 19.64
C ALA A 270 -9.33 15.78 21.07
N ALA A 271 -9.41 16.68 22.04
CA ALA A 271 -9.80 16.27 23.39
C ALA A 271 -11.24 15.72 23.38
N VAL A 272 -11.42 14.47 23.78
CA VAL A 272 -12.78 13.92 24.00
C VAL A 272 -13.34 14.55 25.25
N ALA A 273 -14.54 15.13 25.16
CA ALA A 273 -15.23 15.65 26.34
C ALA A 273 -15.42 14.49 27.33
N ALA A 274 -14.70 14.55 28.46
CA ALA A 274 -14.73 13.54 29.50
C ALA A 274 -16.05 13.55 30.24
N GLY A 275 -17.12 13.11 29.60
CA GLY A 275 -18.38 12.77 30.23
C GLY A 275 -18.38 11.30 30.57
N ALA A 276 -18.04 10.92 31.81
CA ALA A 276 -18.06 9.53 32.29
C ALA A 276 -19.42 8.81 32.09
N ASN A 277 -20.44 9.51 31.62
CA ASN A 277 -21.81 9.02 31.35
C ASN A 277 -22.27 9.28 29.91
N ALA A 278 -21.39 9.67 28.99
CA ALA A 278 -21.82 9.85 27.60
C ALA A 278 -22.18 8.47 27.00
N ARG A 279 -23.38 8.36 26.43
CA ARG A 279 -23.82 7.15 25.72
C ARG A 279 -22.86 6.88 24.58
N PRO A 280 -22.30 5.66 24.44
CA PRO A 280 -21.43 5.34 23.34
C PRO A 280 -22.18 5.44 22.00
N LEU A 281 -21.52 5.99 21.00
CA LEU A 281 -22.06 6.10 19.63
C LEU A 281 -22.04 4.73 18.92
N LEU A 282 -21.01 3.92 19.21
CA LEU A 282 -20.92 2.53 18.76
C LEU A 282 -20.52 1.66 19.95
N GLU A 283 -21.23 0.56 20.14
CA GLU A 283 -20.98 -0.41 21.21
C GLU A 283 -21.13 -1.82 20.67
N ALA A 284 -20.12 -2.65 20.86
CA ALA A 284 -20.14 -4.08 20.54
C ALA A 284 -19.84 -4.89 21.80
N THR A 285 -20.61 -5.96 22.01
CA THR A 285 -20.42 -6.89 23.12
C THR A 285 -20.51 -8.31 22.59
N GLY A 286 -19.43 -9.10 22.78
CA GLY A 286 -19.33 -10.46 22.29
C GLY A 286 -19.50 -10.58 20.78
N LEU A 287 -19.06 -9.58 20.01
CA LEU A 287 -19.22 -9.57 18.56
C LEU A 287 -18.47 -10.73 17.94
N ARG A 288 -19.20 -11.58 17.23
CA ARG A 288 -18.65 -12.74 16.52
C ARG A 288 -19.10 -12.73 15.06
N VAL A 289 -18.15 -12.92 14.15
CA VAL A 289 -18.42 -13.03 12.71
C VAL A 289 -17.79 -14.30 12.18
N SER A 290 -18.55 -15.09 11.43
CA SER A 290 -18.08 -16.34 10.85
C SER A 290 -18.56 -16.51 9.41
N TYR A 291 -17.76 -17.22 8.63
CA TYR A 291 -18.04 -17.57 7.24
C TYR A 291 -18.17 -19.10 7.09
N PRO A 292 -19.16 -19.57 6.31
CA PRO A 292 -19.25 -21.01 5.99
C PRO A 292 -18.12 -21.40 5.03
N VAL A 293 -17.33 -22.41 5.37
CA VAL A 293 -16.27 -22.97 4.53
C VAL A 293 -16.58 -24.39 4.11
N SER A 294 -16.20 -24.77 2.89
CA SER A 294 -16.34 -26.14 2.42
C SER A 294 -15.35 -27.06 3.16
N ARG A 295 -15.82 -28.20 3.65
CA ARG A 295 -14.94 -29.23 4.21
C ARG A 295 -14.44 -30.15 3.10
N PRO A 296 -13.19 -30.60 3.13
CA PRO A 296 -12.68 -31.57 2.17
C PRO A 296 -13.38 -32.93 2.34
N GLY A 297 -13.58 -33.65 1.22
CA GLY A 297 -14.17 -34.97 1.18
C GLY A 297 -15.70 -34.99 1.13
N VAL A 298 -16.31 -36.21 1.10
CA VAL A 298 -17.75 -36.44 0.93
C VAL A 298 -18.57 -35.81 2.07
N ALA A 299 -18.01 -35.70 3.28
CA ALA A 299 -18.65 -35.02 4.42
C ALA A 299 -18.89 -33.54 4.18
N GLY A 300 -18.12 -32.88 3.28
CA GLY A 300 -18.27 -31.47 2.91
C GLY A 300 -19.54 -31.17 2.11
N TRP A 301 -20.16 -32.15 1.49
CA TRP A 301 -21.45 -32.02 0.80
C TRP A 301 -22.63 -31.84 1.77
N PHE A 302 -22.51 -32.39 2.97
CA PHE A 302 -23.59 -32.38 3.95
C PHE A 302 -23.36 -31.44 5.14
N ARG A 303 -22.13 -31.05 5.43
CA ARG A 303 -21.81 -30.14 6.54
C ARG A 303 -20.73 -29.11 6.12
N LYS A 304 -21.11 -27.84 6.10
CA LYS A 304 -20.15 -26.76 5.97
C LYS A 304 -19.34 -26.61 7.26
N GLY A 305 -18.05 -26.32 7.11
CA GLY A 305 -17.21 -25.85 8.21
C GLY A 305 -17.54 -24.39 8.53
N GLU A 306 -17.00 -23.89 9.61
CA GLU A 306 -17.10 -22.48 10.01
C GLU A 306 -15.68 -21.90 10.13
N PHE A 307 -15.43 -20.78 9.47
CA PHE A 307 -14.23 -19.97 9.68
C PHE A 307 -14.63 -18.75 10.50
N ILE A 308 -14.09 -18.61 11.70
CA ILE A 308 -14.38 -17.49 12.59
C ILE A 308 -13.40 -16.37 12.27
N ALA A 309 -13.91 -15.28 11.70
CA ALA A 309 -13.11 -14.13 11.30
C ALA A 309 -13.04 -13.04 12.39
N VAL A 310 -14.01 -12.99 13.30
CA VAL A 310 -14.01 -12.17 14.51
C VAL A 310 -14.50 -13.00 15.68
N GLN A 311 -13.70 -13.04 16.75
CA GLN A 311 -13.97 -13.86 17.93
C GLN A 311 -14.28 -12.96 19.12
N ASN A 312 -15.54 -12.94 19.57
CA ASN A 312 -15.95 -12.35 20.85
C ASN A 312 -15.35 -10.96 21.12
N ALA A 313 -15.50 -10.02 20.15
CA ALA A 313 -14.91 -8.69 20.26
C ALA A 313 -15.82 -7.76 21.09
N ASP A 314 -15.22 -7.12 22.11
CA ASP A 314 -15.84 -6.08 22.93
C ASP A 314 -15.15 -4.74 22.71
N PHE A 315 -15.91 -3.72 22.32
CA PHE A 315 -15.39 -2.36 22.14
C PHE A 315 -16.49 -1.32 22.14
N ARG A 316 -16.10 -0.07 22.37
CA ARG A 316 -17.01 1.09 22.33
C ARG A 316 -16.31 2.30 21.75
N ILE A 317 -17.09 3.20 21.16
CA ILE A 317 -16.64 4.50 20.65
C ILE A 317 -17.56 5.58 21.23
N ALA A 318 -16.99 6.54 21.95
CA ALA A 318 -17.70 7.70 22.45
C ALA A 318 -17.84 8.78 21.34
N PRO A 319 -18.79 9.73 21.47
CA PRO A 319 -18.85 10.87 20.55
C PRO A 319 -17.52 11.65 20.52
N GLY A 320 -17.02 11.97 19.32
CA GLY A 320 -15.76 12.65 19.09
C GLY A 320 -14.50 11.78 19.26
N GLU A 321 -14.65 10.51 19.62
CA GLU A 321 -13.55 9.58 19.83
C GLU A 321 -13.11 8.89 18.52
N THR A 322 -11.81 8.60 18.43
CA THR A 322 -11.25 7.69 17.42
C THR A 322 -10.80 6.41 18.09
N LEU A 323 -11.41 5.29 17.69
CA LEU A 323 -10.93 3.94 18.00
C LEU A 323 -10.12 3.40 16.82
N GLY A 324 -8.84 3.17 17.04
CA GLY A 324 -7.95 2.51 16.08
C GLY A 324 -8.06 1.00 16.17
N VAL A 325 -8.03 0.31 15.03
CA VAL A 325 -7.94 -1.15 14.95
C VAL A 325 -6.74 -1.50 14.09
N VAL A 326 -5.74 -2.15 14.69
CA VAL A 326 -4.47 -2.50 14.05
C VAL A 326 -4.22 -4.01 14.11
N GLY A 327 -3.47 -4.53 13.15
CA GLY A 327 -3.09 -5.95 13.06
C GLY A 327 -2.71 -6.34 11.63
N GLU A 328 -2.17 -7.53 11.46
CA GLU A 328 -1.77 -8.08 10.15
C GLU A 328 -2.95 -8.24 9.19
N SER A 329 -2.65 -8.38 7.88
CA SER A 329 -3.66 -8.71 6.88
C SER A 329 -4.33 -10.06 7.23
N GLY A 330 -5.66 -10.11 7.11
CA GLY A 330 -6.43 -11.30 7.49
C GLY A 330 -6.73 -11.44 8.99
N SER A 331 -6.31 -10.51 9.85
CA SER A 331 -6.61 -10.56 11.30
C SER A 331 -8.09 -10.31 11.67
N GLY A 332 -8.93 -9.96 10.69
CA GLY A 332 -10.38 -9.74 10.89
C GLY A 332 -10.82 -8.28 10.97
N LYS A 333 -9.93 -7.30 10.81
CA LYS A 333 -10.23 -5.84 10.93
C LYS A 333 -11.35 -5.37 10.01
N SER A 334 -11.21 -5.59 8.70
CA SER A 334 -12.25 -5.19 7.72
C SER A 334 -13.55 -5.97 7.93
N THR A 335 -13.48 -7.23 8.40
CA THR A 335 -14.67 -8.02 8.79
C THR A 335 -15.38 -7.37 9.98
N LEU A 336 -14.63 -6.91 10.99
CA LEU A 336 -15.17 -6.17 12.13
C LEU A 336 -15.85 -4.87 11.66
N ALA A 337 -15.23 -4.12 10.75
CA ALA A 337 -15.82 -2.90 10.17
C ALA A 337 -17.12 -3.17 9.42
N LEU A 338 -17.12 -4.18 8.55
CA LEU A 338 -18.32 -4.56 7.79
C LEU A 338 -19.46 -5.03 8.70
N ALA A 339 -19.14 -5.72 9.79
CA ALA A 339 -20.13 -6.09 10.82
C ALA A 339 -20.65 -4.84 11.54
N ALA A 340 -19.77 -3.90 11.94
CA ALA A 340 -20.16 -2.64 12.55
C ALA A 340 -21.13 -1.83 11.67
N LEU A 341 -20.93 -1.87 10.35
CA LEU A 341 -21.81 -1.25 9.33
C LEU A 341 -23.13 -2.01 9.10
N GLY A 342 -23.35 -3.15 9.76
CA GLY A 342 -24.54 -3.99 9.53
C GLY A 342 -24.56 -4.66 8.16
N LEU A 343 -23.40 -4.78 7.49
CA LEU A 343 -23.27 -5.40 6.17
C LEU A 343 -23.00 -6.90 6.24
N LEU A 344 -22.64 -7.42 7.41
CA LEU A 344 -22.42 -8.85 7.66
C LEU A 344 -23.33 -9.34 8.79
N LYS A 345 -23.70 -10.62 8.73
CA LYS A 345 -24.36 -11.30 9.84
C LYS A 345 -23.35 -11.50 10.97
N TYR A 346 -23.78 -11.25 12.18
CA TYR A 346 -22.96 -11.36 13.38
C TYR A 346 -23.71 -12.01 14.53
N GLY A 347 -22.99 -12.57 15.50
CA GLY A 347 -23.48 -12.96 16.81
C GLY A 347 -23.05 -11.93 17.86
N GLY A 348 -23.63 -11.98 19.04
CA GLY A 348 -23.42 -10.98 20.09
C GLY A 348 -24.35 -9.78 19.96
N ALA A 349 -23.98 -8.66 20.58
CA ALA A 349 -24.74 -7.41 20.54
C ALA A 349 -23.92 -6.30 19.87
N LEU A 350 -24.55 -5.55 18.97
CA LEU A 350 -23.97 -4.38 18.30
C LEU A 350 -25.01 -3.27 18.26
N LYS A 351 -24.67 -2.09 18.79
CA LYS A 351 -25.55 -0.93 18.86
C LYS A 351 -24.88 0.31 18.29
N VAL A 352 -25.59 1.02 17.43
CA VAL A 352 -25.23 2.35 16.91
C VAL A 352 -26.22 3.35 17.48
N ASP A 353 -25.73 4.37 18.17
CA ASP A 353 -26.58 5.31 18.94
C ASP A 353 -27.64 4.56 19.79
N GLY A 354 -27.21 3.44 20.43
CA GLY A 354 -27.99 2.56 21.27
C GLY A 354 -29.08 1.75 20.58
N LYS A 355 -29.15 1.72 19.25
CA LYS A 355 -30.08 0.91 18.46
C LYS A 355 -29.31 -0.20 17.75
N GLY A 356 -29.83 -1.42 17.77
CA GLY A 356 -29.28 -2.54 17.00
C GLY A 356 -29.70 -2.48 15.53
N TRP A 357 -28.91 -3.11 14.66
CA TRP A 357 -29.30 -3.31 13.25
C TRP A 357 -30.49 -4.27 13.15
N ALA A 358 -31.54 -3.86 12.49
CA ALA A 358 -32.72 -4.70 12.26
C ALA A 358 -32.58 -5.61 11.03
N VAL A 359 -31.53 -5.38 10.22
CA VAL A 359 -31.29 -6.06 8.93
C VAL A 359 -32.42 -5.81 7.93
N ASP A 360 -33.21 -4.79 8.15
CA ASP A 360 -34.28 -4.31 7.25
C ASP A 360 -33.93 -2.95 6.67
N ARG A 361 -34.13 -2.79 5.32
CA ARG A 361 -33.73 -1.58 4.60
C ARG A 361 -34.42 -0.31 5.10
N GLY A 362 -35.65 -0.40 5.56
CA GLY A 362 -36.44 0.77 6.00
C GLY A 362 -36.04 1.23 7.41
N SER A 363 -35.95 0.30 8.36
CA SER A 363 -35.65 0.59 9.76
C SER A 363 -34.19 1.00 10.00
N ASP A 364 -33.25 0.52 9.17
CA ASP A 364 -31.84 0.81 9.30
C ASP A 364 -31.39 2.12 8.61
N LEU A 365 -32.28 2.79 7.87
CA LEU A 365 -31.93 4.00 7.11
C LEU A 365 -31.41 5.12 8.02
N ALA A 366 -32.01 5.31 9.21
CA ALA A 366 -31.56 6.30 10.17
C ALA A 366 -30.15 5.99 10.69
N LEU A 367 -29.82 4.70 10.98
CA LEU A 367 -28.51 4.28 11.43
C LEU A 367 -27.45 4.45 10.31
N ARG A 368 -27.84 4.19 9.06
CA ARG A 368 -26.96 4.39 7.88
C ARG A 368 -26.63 5.86 7.66
N ARG A 369 -27.48 6.80 8.09
CA ARG A 369 -27.17 8.23 8.09
C ARG A 369 -26.16 8.58 9.20
N VAL A 370 -26.31 8.00 10.39
CA VAL A 370 -25.40 8.23 11.52
C VAL A 370 -23.99 7.73 11.23
N MET A 371 -23.87 6.59 10.53
CA MET A 371 -22.61 5.93 10.27
C MET A 371 -22.36 5.76 8.76
N GLN A 372 -21.25 6.31 8.30
CA GLN A 372 -20.79 6.22 6.91
C GLN A 372 -19.42 5.55 6.81
N VAL A 373 -19.01 5.17 5.59
CA VAL A 373 -17.76 4.45 5.36
C VAL A 373 -16.92 5.08 4.26
N VAL A 374 -15.61 5.10 4.50
CA VAL A 374 -14.59 5.36 3.48
C VAL A 374 -13.79 4.07 3.33
N PHE A 375 -13.89 3.44 2.15
CA PHE A 375 -13.24 2.16 1.85
C PHE A 375 -11.77 2.34 1.48
N GLN A 376 -11.00 1.26 1.60
CA GLN A 376 -9.57 1.15 1.40
C GLN A 376 -9.11 1.63 0.01
N ASP A 377 -9.82 1.27 -1.05
CA ASP A 377 -9.46 1.62 -2.42
C ASP A 377 -10.44 2.65 -3.00
N PRO A 378 -9.99 3.92 -3.16
CA PRO A 378 -10.82 4.95 -3.77
C PRO A 378 -11.08 4.70 -5.26
N PHE A 379 -10.23 3.89 -5.95
CA PHE A 379 -10.44 3.58 -7.36
C PHE A 379 -11.63 2.65 -7.57
N SER A 380 -11.73 1.59 -6.77
CA SER A 380 -12.85 0.64 -6.86
C SER A 380 -14.12 1.16 -6.19
N SER A 381 -14.01 2.06 -5.21
CA SER A 381 -15.16 2.59 -4.46
C SER A 381 -15.91 3.71 -5.18
N LEU A 382 -15.28 4.36 -6.16
CA LEU A 382 -15.88 5.41 -6.98
C LEU A 382 -16.20 4.86 -8.38
N SER A 383 -17.46 4.89 -8.78
CA SER A 383 -17.86 4.43 -10.12
C SER A 383 -17.19 5.28 -11.21
N PRO A 384 -16.40 4.70 -12.13
CA PRO A 384 -15.71 5.46 -13.17
C PRO A 384 -16.65 6.06 -14.23
N ARG A 385 -17.93 5.63 -14.24
CA ARG A 385 -18.96 6.07 -15.19
C ARG A 385 -19.88 7.16 -14.64
N MET A 386 -19.72 7.52 -13.36
CA MET A 386 -20.50 8.55 -12.70
C MET A 386 -19.70 9.84 -12.57
N THR A 387 -20.34 10.98 -12.69
CA THR A 387 -19.73 12.28 -12.44
C THR A 387 -19.54 12.50 -10.93
N VAL A 388 -18.71 13.48 -10.57
CA VAL A 388 -18.50 13.89 -9.16
C VAL A 388 -19.83 14.26 -8.50
N GLU A 389 -20.73 15.00 -9.19
CA GLU A 389 -22.07 15.30 -8.68
C GLU A 389 -22.86 14.04 -8.34
N GLN A 390 -22.84 13.06 -9.24
CA GLN A 390 -23.58 11.81 -9.06
C GLN A 390 -23.04 11.00 -7.88
N ILE A 391 -21.72 10.93 -7.75
CA ILE A 391 -21.03 10.19 -6.69
C ILE A 391 -21.22 10.83 -5.33
N VAL A 392 -20.92 12.13 -5.20
CA VAL A 392 -21.02 12.84 -3.92
C VAL A 392 -22.47 13.01 -3.52
N GLY A 393 -23.35 13.33 -4.46
CA GLY A 393 -24.78 13.56 -4.20
C GLY A 393 -25.62 12.29 -4.00
N GLU A 394 -25.03 11.08 -4.18
CA GLU A 394 -25.78 9.82 -4.06
C GLU A 394 -26.48 9.68 -2.70
N GLY A 395 -25.77 9.98 -1.61
CA GLY A 395 -26.31 9.91 -0.26
C GLY A 395 -27.52 10.83 -0.03
N LEU A 396 -27.57 12.01 -0.67
CA LEU A 396 -28.71 12.93 -0.55
C LEU A 396 -29.96 12.41 -1.23
N ARG A 397 -29.82 11.63 -2.31
CA ARG A 397 -30.98 11.02 -2.99
C ARG A 397 -31.71 10.03 -2.08
N VAL A 398 -30.98 9.40 -1.17
CA VAL A 398 -31.50 8.40 -0.23
C VAL A 398 -31.96 9.03 1.07
N HIS A 399 -31.18 9.94 1.65
CA HIS A 399 -31.39 10.46 2.99
C HIS A 399 -32.08 11.84 3.06
N ALA A 400 -32.18 12.53 1.91
CA ALA A 400 -32.84 13.83 1.77
C ALA A 400 -33.52 13.94 0.39
N PRO A 401 -34.51 13.03 0.09
CA PRO A 401 -35.16 12.99 -1.22
C PRO A 401 -35.96 14.25 -1.54
N GLU A 402 -36.35 15.02 -0.51
CA GLU A 402 -37.10 16.28 -0.62
C GLU A 402 -36.28 17.44 -1.23
N LEU A 403 -34.95 17.34 -1.26
CA LEU A 403 -34.11 18.40 -1.80
C LEU A 403 -34.21 18.51 -3.31
N SER A 404 -34.30 19.74 -3.83
CA SER A 404 -34.23 20.02 -5.26
C SER A 404 -32.85 19.68 -5.82
N THR A 405 -32.73 19.57 -7.14
CA THR A 405 -31.45 19.34 -7.83
C THR A 405 -30.46 20.44 -7.50
N GLU A 406 -30.90 21.70 -7.49
CA GLU A 406 -30.05 22.86 -7.18
C GLU A 406 -29.49 22.77 -5.75
N GLN A 407 -30.35 22.49 -4.76
CA GLN A 407 -29.94 22.31 -3.37
C GLN A 407 -28.97 21.14 -3.18
N ARG A 408 -29.12 20.05 -3.94
CA ARG A 408 -28.16 18.93 -3.90
C ARG A 408 -26.80 19.32 -4.48
N ARG A 409 -26.79 20.08 -5.59
CA ARG A 409 -25.54 20.61 -6.18
C ARG A 409 -24.81 21.53 -5.21
N GLU A 410 -25.53 22.46 -4.58
CA GLU A 410 -24.97 23.38 -3.60
C GLU A 410 -24.35 22.63 -2.41
N ARG A 411 -25.05 21.62 -1.85
CA ARG A 411 -24.52 20.77 -0.79
C ARG A 411 -23.31 19.94 -1.24
N ALA A 412 -23.31 19.44 -2.48
CA ALA A 412 -22.19 18.70 -3.03
C ALA A 412 -20.94 19.59 -3.14
N LEU A 413 -21.09 20.84 -3.63
CA LEU A 413 -20.00 21.81 -3.68
C LEU A 413 -19.48 22.16 -2.29
N ALA A 414 -20.36 22.34 -1.30
CA ALA A 414 -19.95 22.59 0.08
C ALA A 414 -19.15 21.42 0.66
N ALA A 415 -19.62 20.17 0.49
CA ALA A 415 -18.91 18.98 0.94
C ALA A 415 -17.55 18.80 0.25
N LEU A 416 -17.43 19.16 -1.03
CA LEU A 416 -16.18 19.15 -1.78
C LEU A 416 -15.22 20.23 -1.28
N ALA A 417 -15.73 21.44 -0.97
CA ALA A 417 -14.93 22.51 -0.39
C ALA A 417 -14.35 22.13 0.98
N ASP A 418 -15.11 21.44 1.83
CA ASP A 418 -14.67 20.95 3.14
C ASP A 418 -13.47 20.01 3.05
N VAL A 419 -13.37 19.24 1.98
CA VAL A 419 -12.22 18.35 1.72
C VAL A 419 -11.11 19.01 0.89
N GLY A 420 -11.24 20.32 0.61
CA GLY A 420 -10.25 21.10 -0.14
C GLY A 420 -10.27 20.86 -1.65
N LEU A 421 -11.43 20.53 -2.21
CA LEU A 421 -11.68 20.48 -3.64
C LEU A 421 -12.64 21.61 -4.02
N SER A 422 -12.20 22.56 -4.83
CA SER A 422 -12.98 23.74 -5.19
C SER A 422 -13.09 23.93 -6.70
N GLU A 423 -14.14 24.63 -7.16
CA GLU A 423 -14.32 24.98 -8.57
C GLU A 423 -13.22 25.93 -9.08
N ALA A 424 -12.58 26.70 -8.19
CA ALA A 424 -11.44 27.54 -8.56
C ALA A 424 -10.22 26.70 -8.98
N GLN A 425 -10.03 25.53 -8.35
CA GLN A 425 -8.97 24.59 -8.72
C GLN A 425 -9.37 23.66 -9.87
N PHE A 426 -10.65 23.30 -9.95
CA PHE A 426 -11.21 22.35 -10.91
C PHE A 426 -12.45 22.95 -11.57
N PRO A 427 -12.31 23.73 -12.65
CA PRO A 427 -13.46 24.24 -13.38
C PRO A 427 -14.42 23.11 -13.78
N SER A 428 -15.74 23.35 -13.63
CA SER A 428 -16.79 22.33 -13.83
C SER A 428 -16.61 21.08 -12.96
N LEU A 429 -16.19 21.25 -11.70
CA LEU A 429 -15.84 20.18 -10.76
C LEU A 429 -16.92 19.08 -10.69
N LEU A 430 -18.20 19.45 -10.66
CA LEU A 430 -19.31 18.50 -10.54
C LEU A 430 -19.50 17.62 -11.76
N ASP A 431 -19.12 18.07 -12.95
CA ASP A 431 -19.29 17.35 -14.21
C ASP A 431 -18.11 16.45 -14.57
N ARG A 432 -17.02 16.53 -13.81
CA ARG A 432 -15.81 15.70 -14.00
C ARG A 432 -16.02 14.26 -13.56
N TYR A 433 -15.14 13.39 -14.04
CA TYR A 433 -15.12 11.97 -13.71
C TYR A 433 -13.96 11.61 -12.76
N PRO A 434 -14.07 10.55 -11.94
CA PRO A 434 -13.02 10.16 -11.00
C PRO A 434 -11.65 9.95 -11.62
N HIS A 435 -11.56 9.46 -12.85
CA HIS A 435 -10.29 9.20 -13.52
C HIS A 435 -9.49 10.48 -13.86
N GLU A 436 -10.11 11.65 -13.78
CA GLU A 436 -9.45 12.95 -13.98
C GLU A 436 -8.72 13.46 -12.71
N PHE A 437 -8.85 12.74 -11.59
CA PHE A 437 -8.28 13.12 -10.30
C PHE A 437 -7.13 12.20 -9.90
N SER A 438 -6.14 12.76 -9.18
CA SER A 438 -5.06 11.99 -8.55
C SER A 438 -5.58 11.07 -7.44
N GLY A 439 -4.78 10.10 -6.98
CA GLY A 439 -5.15 9.19 -5.89
C GLY A 439 -5.61 9.92 -4.63
N GLY A 440 -4.86 10.92 -4.18
CA GLY A 440 -5.23 11.72 -3.00
C GLY A 440 -6.49 12.57 -3.21
N GLN A 441 -6.72 13.09 -4.43
CA GLN A 441 -7.95 13.80 -4.75
C GLN A 441 -9.17 12.86 -4.78
N ARG A 442 -9.02 11.63 -5.32
CA ARG A 442 -10.07 10.59 -5.25
C ARG A 442 -10.39 10.20 -3.81
N GLN A 443 -9.38 10.11 -2.95
CA GLN A 443 -9.60 9.86 -1.53
C GLN A 443 -10.43 10.98 -0.88
N ARG A 444 -10.14 12.24 -1.22
CA ARG A 444 -10.94 13.39 -0.77
C ARG A 444 -12.38 13.35 -1.32
N LEU A 445 -12.58 12.91 -2.58
CA LEU A 445 -13.93 12.67 -3.13
C LEU A 445 -14.69 11.59 -2.35
N ALA A 446 -14.03 10.49 -1.98
CA ALA A 446 -14.63 9.42 -1.17
C ALA A 446 -15.01 9.93 0.24
N ILE A 447 -14.18 10.77 0.85
CA ILE A 447 -14.49 11.44 2.13
C ILE A 447 -15.67 12.39 1.97
N ALA A 448 -15.72 13.24 0.92
CA ALA A 448 -16.82 14.14 0.65
C ALA A 448 -18.16 13.40 0.47
N ARG A 449 -18.14 12.26 -0.27
CA ARG A 449 -19.30 11.37 -0.41
C ARG A 449 -19.81 10.86 0.93
N ALA A 450 -18.93 10.51 1.85
CA ALA A 450 -19.32 10.05 3.18
C ALA A 450 -19.86 11.19 4.04
N LEU A 451 -19.33 12.41 3.91
CA LEU A 451 -19.71 13.58 4.71
C LEU A 451 -21.03 14.23 4.30
N ILE A 452 -21.49 14.02 3.08
CA ILE A 452 -22.62 14.74 2.47
C ILE A 452 -23.95 14.60 3.26
N VAL A 453 -24.08 13.51 4.03
CA VAL A 453 -25.28 13.19 4.84
C VAL A 453 -25.14 13.61 6.31
N ASP A 454 -24.08 14.35 6.67
CA ASP A 454 -23.74 14.80 8.01
C ASP A 454 -23.71 13.63 9.04
N PRO A 455 -22.83 12.64 8.85
CA PRO A 455 -22.70 11.50 9.77
C PRO A 455 -22.09 11.92 11.11
N GLN A 456 -22.30 11.10 12.15
CA GLN A 456 -21.63 11.25 13.44
C GLN A 456 -20.41 10.34 13.58
N LEU A 457 -20.39 9.21 12.84
CA LEU A 457 -19.31 8.22 12.84
C LEU A 457 -18.88 7.89 11.41
N LEU A 458 -17.58 7.96 11.16
CA LEU A 458 -16.98 7.42 9.94
C LEU A 458 -16.19 6.15 10.24
N VAL A 459 -16.48 5.11 9.50
CA VAL A 459 -15.63 3.91 9.42
C VAL A 459 -14.60 4.17 8.32
N LEU A 460 -13.34 4.21 8.69
CA LEU A 460 -12.21 4.47 7.81
C LEU A 460 -11.42 3.17 7.65
N ASP A 461 -11.63 2.46 6.54
CA ASP A 461 -10.94 1.20 6.27
C ASP A 461 -9.71 1.49 5.41
N GLU A 462 -8.53 1.50 6.03
CA GLU A 462 -7.23 1.81 5.43
C GLU A 462 -7.23 3.09 4.56
N PRO A 463 -7.63 4.24 5.11
CA PRO A 463 -7.92 5.44 4.30
C PRO A 463 -6.69 6.06 3.62
N THR A 464 -5.49 5.58 3.91
CA THR A 464 -4.23 6.16 3.39
C THR A 464 -3.27 5.12 2.82
N SER A 465 -3.61 3.83 2.79
CA SER A 465 -2.70 2.73 2.43
C SER A 465 -2.18 2.77 0.98
N ALA A 466 -2.90 3.42 0.06
CA ALA A 466 -2.53 3.56 -1.35
C ALA A 466 -1.95 4.94 -1.70
N LEU A 467 -1.60 5.74 -0.68
CA LEU A 467 -1.13 7.11 -0.86
C LEU A 467 0.35 7.23 -0.47
N ASP A 468 1.08 8.11 -1.16
CA ASP A 468 2.42 8.49 -0.73
C ASP A 468 2.41 9.27 0.60
N VAL A 469 3.55 9.32 1.28
CA VAL A 469 3.68 9.84 2.65
C VAL A 469 3.19 11.29 2.77
N THR A 470 3.46 12.13 1.77
CA THR A 470 3.04 13.54 1.77
C THR A 470 1.53 13.67 1.65
N ILE A 471 0.90 12.93 0.75
CA ILE A 471 -0.55 12.91 0.58
C ILE A 471 -1.22 12.26 1.79
N GLN A 472 -0.64 11.18 2.34
CA GLN A 472 -1.08 10.57 3.59
C GLN A 472 -1.18 11.61 4.72
N LYS A 473 -0.10 12.39 4.97
CA LYS A 473 -0.10 13.48 5.98
C LYS A 473 -1.23 14.48 5.74
N GLN A 474 -1.47 14.88 4.48
CA GLN A 474 -2.54 15.82 4.13
C GLN A 474 -3.94 15.25 4.40
N VAL A 475 -4.18 13.96 4.07
CA VAL A 475 -5.48 13.31 4.32
C VAL A 475 -5.71 13.12 5.82
N LEU A 476 -4.69 12.72 6.57
CA LEU A 476 -4.80 12.61 8.03
C LEU A 476 -5.05 13.97 8.69
N GLY A 477 -4.35 15.02 8.28
CA GLY A 477 -4.61 16.40 8.73
C GLY A 477 -6.01 16.89 8.40
N LEU A 478 -6.54 16.53 7.23
CA LEU A 478 -7.94 16.79 6.86
C LEU A 478 -8.90 16.08 7.82
N LEU A 479 -8.71 14.79 8.09
CA LEU A 479 -9.57 14.02 9.00
C LEU A 479 -9.50 14.57 10.44
N GLN A 480 -8.32 14.93 10.94
CA GLN A 480 -8.15 15.58 12.25
C GLN A 480 -8.88 16.93 12.33
N ARG A 481 -8.82 17.75 11.27
CA ARG A 481 -9.57 19.01 11.19
C ARG A 481 -11.08 18.76 11.22
N LEU A 482 -11.57 17.85 10.38
CA LEU A 482 -12.99 17.50 10.32
C LEU A 482 -13.51 16.96 11.67
N GLN A 483 -12.70 16.19 12.40
CA GLN A 483 -13.04 15.72 13.74
C GLN A 483 -13.26 16.88 14.70
N ARG A 484 -12.34 17.85 14.73
CA ARG A 484 -12.46 19.04 15.60
C ARG A 484 -13.61 19.94 15.23
N GLU A 485 -13.80 20.21 13.93
CA GLU A 485 -14.78 21.18 13.45
C GLU A 485 -16.21 20.62 13.49
N ARG A 486 -16.39 19.31 13.25
CA ARG A 486 -17.71 18.66 13.13
C ARG A 486 -18.03 17.69 14.27
N GLY A 487 -17.10 17.47 15.21
CA GLY A 487 -17.30 16.51 16.31
C GLY A 487 -17.39 15.04 15.83
N LEU A 488 -16.78 14.71 14.71
CA LEU A 488 -16.84 13.36 14.13
C LEU A 488 -16.14 12.34 15.02
N SER A 489 -16.71 11.14 15.08
CA SER A 489 -16.07 9.97 15.67
C SER A 489 -15.54 9.07 14.56
N TYR A 490 -14.45 8.31 14.83
CA TYR A 490 -13.85 7.43 13.85
C TYR A 490 -13.69 6.00 14.38
N LEU A 491 -14.05 5.02 13.56
CA LEU A 491 -13.53 3.66 13.64
C LEU A 491 -12.44 3.55 12.56
N LEU A 492 -11.17 3.66 12.95
CA LEU A 492 -10.03 3.72 12.04
C LEU A 492 -9.35 2.37 11.97
N ILE A 493 -9.39 1.74 10.80
CA ILE A 493 -8.73 0.48 10.53
C ILE A 493 -7.49 0.75 9.69
N THR A 494 -6.35 0.27 10.14
CA THR A 494 -5.09 0.36 9.40
C THR A 494 -4.12 -0.72 9.86
N HIS A 495 -3.13 -1.01 9.04
CA HIS A 495 -1.97 -1.82 9.43
C HIS A 495 -0.79 -0.93 9.87
N ASP A 496 -0.89 0.38 9.70
CA ASP A 496 0.13 1.38 10.00
C ASP A 496 -0.02 1.89 11.44
N VAL A 497 0.97 1.58 12.29
CA VAL A 497 1.00 1.99 13.71
C VAL A 497 1.18 3.50 13.86
N GLU A 498 1.90 4.16 12.94
CA GLU A 498 2.11 5.60 12.98
C GLU A 498 0.81 6.37 12.71
N VAL A 499 -0.03 5.86 11.81
CA VAL A 499 -1.37 6.40 11.58
C VAL A 499 -2.24 6.29 12.84
N ILE A 500 -2.17 5.15 13.55
CA ILE A 500 -2.87 4.98 14.83
C ILE A 500 -2.35 5.99 15.88
N ARG A 501 -1.03 6.14 16.01
CA ARG A 501 -0.42 7.13 16.92
C ARG A 501 -0.90 8.54 16.64
N ALA A 502 -1.00 8.91 15.38
CA ALA A 502 -1.40 10.26 14.96
C ALA A 502 -2.89 10.55 15.20
N MET A 503 -3.76 9.55 15.05
CA MET A 503 -5.21 9.76 14.93
C MET A 503 -6.04 9.21 16.08
N ALA A 504 -5.59 8.14 16.77
CA ALA A 504 -6.44 7.39 17.67
C ALA A 504 -6.29 7.82 19.14
N HIS A 505 -7.40 7.74 19.87
CA HIS A 505 -7.46 7.88 21.33
C HIS A 505 -7.25 6.53 22.01
N GLN A 506 -7.96 5.52 21.50
CA GLN A 506 -7.83 4.13 21.93
C GLN A 506 -7.46 3.25 20.75
N VAL A 507 -6.86 2.12 21.04
CA VAL A 507 -6.46 1.14 20.03
C VAL A 507 -6.85 -0.27 20.45
N ILE A 508 -7.21 -1.08 19.45
CA ILE A 508 -7.42 -2.52 19.51
C ILE A 508 -6.37 -3.18 18.62
N VAL A 509 -5.63 -4.12 19.17
CA VAL A 509 -4.69 -4.96 18.43
C VAL A 509 -5.35 -6.30 18.15
N MET A 510 -5.52 -6.63 16.86
CA MET A 510 -6.18 -7.85 16.40
C MET A 510 -5.20 -8.83 15.76
N LYS A 511 -5.37 -10.12 16.08
CA LYS A 511 -4.70 -11.22 15.41
C LYS A 511 -5.62 -12.44 15.36
N ASP A 512 -5.64 -13.13 14.21
CA ASP A 512 -6.41 -14.38 14.02
C ASP A 512 -7.89 -14.28 14.49
N GLY A 513 -8.51 -13.11 14.27
CA GLY A 513 -9.89 -12.82 14.65
C GLY A 513 -10.09 -12.42 16.11
N ALA A 514 -9.07 -12.46 16.95
CA ALA A 514 -9.16 -12.12 18.38
C ALA A 514 -8.56 -10.75 18.69
N ILE A 515 -9.13 -10.06 19.66
CA ILE A 515 -8.51 -8.88 20.29
C ILE A 515 -7.49 -9.38 21.30
N LEU A 516 -6.22 -9.07 21.08
CA LEU A 516 -5.10 -9.47 21.94
C LEU A 516 -4.77 -8.43 22.99
N GLU A 517 -4.91 -7.15 22.64
CA GLU A 517 -4.64 -6.03 23.52
C GLU A 517 -5.52 -4.84 23.14
N SER A 518 -5.96 -4.04 24.13
CA SER A 518 -6.77 -2.85 23.89
C SER A 518 -6.57 -1.83 25.00
N GLY A 519 -6.73 -0.55 24.67
CA GLY A 519 -6.62 0.55 25.64
C GLY A 519 -6.23 1.88 25.01
N LEU A 520 -5.77 2.81 25.84
CA LEU A 520 -5.23 4.09 25.36
C LEU A 520 -4.01 3.85 24.48
N VAL A 521 -3.87 4.64 23.41
CA VAL A 521 -2.78 4.52 22.43
C VAL A 521 -1.41 4.55 23.12
N GLU A 522 -1.19 5.49 24.04
CA GLU A 522 0.07 5.63 24.76
C GLU A 522 0.41 4.39 25.59
N ARG A 523 -0.60 3.75 26.21
CA ARG A 523 -0.38 2.53 26.99
C ARG A 523 -0.04 1.34 26.10
N VAL A 524 -0.84 1.12 25.06
CA VAL A 524 -0.72 -0.08 24.22
C VAL A 524 0.47 -0.01 23.27
N LEU A 525 0.80 1.18 22.72
CA LEU A 525 1.86 1.33 21.72
C LEU A 525 3.21 1.75 22.31
N ASP A 526 3.25 2.41 23.48
CA ASP A 526 4.52 2.81 24.11
C ASP A 526 4.99 1.80 25.17
N ALA A 527 4.04 1.08 25.80
CA ALA A 527 4.31 0.04 26.79
C ALA A 527 3.51 -1.24 26.52
N PRO A 528 3.68 -1.88 25.34
CA PRO A 528 2.91 -3.05 24.97
C PRO A 528 3.16 -4.23 25.93
N GLU A 529 2.09 -4.89 26.36
CA GLU A 529 2.16 -6.05 27.26
C GLU A 529 2.25 -7.35 26.47
N HIS A 530 1.39 -7.49 25.44
CA HIS A 530 1.28 -8.73 24.66
C HIS A 530 2.49 -8.93 23.71
N PRO A 531 3.08 -10.14 23.60
CA PRO A 531 4.25 -10.40 22.73
C PRO A 531 4.04 -10.03 21.26
N TYR A 532 2.82 -10.22 20.75
CA TYR A 532 2.48 -9.84 19.39
C TYR A 532 2.49 -8.32 19.20
N THR A 533 1.91 -7.57 20.14
CA THR A 533 1.91 -6.10 20.10
C THR A 533 3.34 -5.56 20.15
N LYS A 534 4.21 -6.13 21.01
CA LYS A 534 5.64 -5.80 21.06
C LYS A 534 6.30 -5.99 19.70
N LYS A 535 6.03 -7.12 19.05
CA LYS A 535 6.57 -7.41 17.71
C LYS A 535 6.04 -6.44 16.65
N LEU A 536 4.74 -6.13 16.69
CA LEU A 536 4.09 -5.21 15.75
C LEU A 536 4.66 -3.79 15.89
N VAL A 537 4.76 -3.29 17.13
CA VAL A 537 5.33 -1.96 17.42
C VAL A 537 6.81 -1.91 17.09
N ALA A 538 7.59 -2.95 17.43
CA ALA A 538 9.01 -3.01 17.08
C ALA A 538 9.21 -3.02 15.56
N ALA A 539 8.38 -3.71 14.80
CA ALA A 539 8.45 -3.69 13.35
C ALA A 539 8.13 -2.29 12.76
N ALA A 540 7.17 -1.57 13.36
CA ALA A 540 6.84 -0.20 12.97
C ALA A 540 7.89 0.84 13.40
N LEU A 541 8.54 0.66 14.55
CA LEU A 541 9.64 1.54 15.01
C LEU A 541 10.96 1.29 14.27
N LEU A 542 11.09 0.12 13.65
CA LEU A 542 12.20 -0.21 12.76
C LEU A 542 11.97 0.36 11.35
N GLU A 543 10.76 0.84 11.09
CA GLU A 543 10.41 1.70 9.96
C GLU A 543 10.69 3.17 10.34
#